data_7107eb1421d7b32835e4dc81397d0a19
#
_entry.id   7107eb1421d7b32835e4dc81397d0a19
#
_cell.length_a   1.000
_cell.length_b   1.000
_cell.length_c   1.000
_cell.angle_alpha   90.00
_cell.angle_beta   90.00
_cell.angle_gamma   90.00
#
_symmetry.space_group_name_H-M   'P 1'
#
loop_
_entity.id
_entity.type
_entity.pdbx_description
1 polymer ?
#
loop_
_entity_poly.entity_id
_entity_poly.type
_entity_poly.pdbx_seq_one_letter_code
_entity_poly.pdbx_strand_id
1 'polypeptide(L)'
;MIVNSEIKTLDSRSNNSVFPFAIITFIYFIVGFLTTVNEQLQAPLKFTFLSHAGSLKNTFTTLISFFFFLGYLLNGTLGSKWVNAFGYKNTILRGLFFMISGLFMYLCSSWFGAEYPDLKFNVGDAVIPFGFLIFVAGSYLMGTSAAVIQVVVNPYAASYQLKGTQPVQRLNILTAINSIGTTSAPFFVTVIMFSGISIEKIEIKQLLLPLSVLIACILTVILITKKLHLPDIENTRAAGGEKLERSIWSFRHFAFGVVAIFFYVGTEVAIGANINLHAFELMESGHPITFFGKTDIIIGGMDLGIHALLSTLYWGGFLVGRSVSSFFSNISAKTQLAVTTILATILAIVAMITQNLWFLVAIGLLHSSMWSCIYTLSIRGLNKYTSKASGVFISAVFGGAVFTLVQGGLADAFGSWRWTWILTVVCELLMLSYALFGSKIREKDLINS
;
A
#
# COMPACT_ATOMS: atom_id res chain seq x y z
N MET A 1 -54.18 21.73 16.49
CA MET A 1 -54.08 20.97 15.24
C MET A 1 -52.63 20.50 15.14
N ILE A 2 -52.42 19.27 15.55
CA ILE A 2 -51.11 18.64 15.63
C ILE A 2 -50.89 17.96 14.28
N VAL A 3 -49.94 18.45 13.51
CA VAL A 3 -49.51 17.78 12.27
C VAL A 3 -48.52 16.71 12.69
N ASN A 4 -48.96 15.46 12.73
CA ASN A 4 -48.11 14.29 12.78
C ASN A 4 -47.35 14.19 11.45
N SER A 5 -46.07 14.57 11.46
CA SER A 5 -45.15 14.17 10.41
C SER A 5 -44.71 12.72 10.72
N GLU A 6 -45.31 11.78 10.03
CA GLU A 6 -44.82 10.41 9.94
C GLU A 6 -43.43 10.46 9.32
N ILE A 7 -42.38 10.39 10.22
CA ILE A 7 -41.06 10.01 9.81
C ILE A 7 -41.19 8.55 9.36
N LYS A 8 -41.20 8.33 8.05
CA LYS A 8 -40.99 7.00 7.49
C LYS A 8 -39.69 6.45 8.06
N THR A 9 -39.78 5.62 9.08
CA THR A 9 -38.72 4.75 9.52
C THR A 9 -38.38 3.81 8.37
N LEU A 10 -37.41 4.21 7.56
CA LEU A 10 -36.81 3.33 6.57
C LEU A 10 -36.37 2.05 7.26
N ASP A 11 -36.72 0.97 6.64
CA ASP A 11 -36.61 -0.41 7.07
C ASP A 11 -35.29 -0.70 7.81
N SER A 12 -35.32 -0.65 9.14
CA SER A 12 -34.15 -0.85 10.04
C SER A 12 -33.64 -2.30 10.05
N ARG A 13 -34.24 -3.18 9.24
CA ARG A 13 -33.90 -4.60 9.21
C ARG A 13 -32.71 -4.96 8.34
N SER A 14 -32.31 -4.13 7.37
CA SER A 14 -31.21 -4.46 6.45
C SER A 14 -29.83 -3.96 6.92
N ASN A 15 -29.75 -2.97 7.81
CA ASN A 15 -28.51 -2.28 8.18
C ASN A 15 -27.67 -2.95 9.30
N ASN A 16 -28.12 -4.05 9.88
CA ASN A 16 -27.41 -4.74 10.96
C ASN A 16 -26.72 -6.06 10.54
N SER A 17 -26.65 -6.34 9.25
CA SER A 17 -26.05 -7.58 8.77
C SER A 17 -24.50 -7.49 8.82
N VAL A 18 -23.87 -8.43 9.51
CA VAL A 18 -22.41 -8.58 9.56
C VAL A 18 -21.85 -8.91 8.17
N PHE A 19 -22.59 -9.60 7.33
CA PHE A 19 -22.13 -10.16 6.07
C PHE A 19 -21.66 -9.10 5.04
N PRO A 20 -22.40 -8.00 4.75
CA PRO A 20 -21.90 -6.94 3.88
C PRO A 20 -20.60 -6.30 4.39
N PHE A 21 -20.51 -6.06 5.70
CA PHE A 21 -19.31 -5.51 6.31
C PHE A 21 -18.11 -6.47 6.18
N ALA A 22 -18.34 -7.77 6.39
CA ALA A 22 -17.31 -8.80 6.22
C ALA A 22 -16.80 -8.85 4.77
N ILE A 23 -17.68 -8.77 3.77
CA ILE A 23 -17.27 -8.75 2.35
C ILE A 23 -16.43 -7.51 2.03
N ILE A 24 -16.82 -6.32 2.50
CA ILE A 24 -16.04 -5.10 2.29
C ILE A 24 -14.67 -5.21 2.98
N THR A 25 -14.63 -5.74 4.18
CA THR A 25 -13.39 -5.97 4.91
C THR A 25 -12.50 -6.98 4.20
N PHE A 26 -13.08 -8.03 3.61
CA PHE A 26 -12.35 -9.01 2.79
C PHE A 26 -11.84 -8.40 1.48
N ILE A 27 -12.61 -7.53 0.82
CA ILE A 27 -12.13 -6.78 -0.35
C ILE A 27 -10.91 -5.92 0.03
N TYR A 28 -10.93 -5.32 1.21
CA TYR A 28 -9.79 -4.52 1.68
C TYR A 28 -8.57 -5.37 2.06
N PHE A 29 -8.79 -6.58 2.59
CA PHE A 29 -7.73 -7.61 2.72
C PHE A 29 -7.07 -7.88 1.37
N ILE A 30 -7.88 -8.13 0.32
CA ILE A 30 -7.40 -8.40 -1.04
C ILE A 30 -6.57 -7.24 -1.57
N VAL A 31 -6.99 -5.99 -1.32
CA VAL A 31 -6.23 -4.80 -1.75
C VAL A 31 -4.83 -4.80 -1.11
N GLY A 32 -4.73 -4.97 0.21
CA GLY A 32 -3.44 -5.04 0.90
C GLY A 32 -2.59 -6.22 0.43
N PHE A 33 -3.20 -7.39 0.32
CA PHE A 33 -2.54 -8.60 -0.16
C PHE A 33 -1.94 -8.42 -1.57
N LEU A 34 -2.75 -7.98 -2.54
CA LEU A 34 -2.29 -7.84 -3.93
C LEU A 34 -1.33 -6.66 -4.12
N THR A 35 -1.44 -5.59 -3.31
CA THR A 35 -0.44 -4.52 -3.29
C THR A 35 0.93 -5.09 -2.94
N THR A 36 1.02 -5.85 -1.86
CA THR A 36 2.29 -6.44 -1.43
C THR A 36 2.73 -7.58 -2.36
N VAL A 37 1.82 -8.38 -2.94
CA VAL A 37 2.18 -9.35 -4.00
C VAL A 37 2.87 -8.65 -5.16
N ASN A 38 2.35 -7.50 -5.63
CA ASN A 38 2.98 -6.71 -6.70
C ASN A 38 4.42 -6.28 -6.33
N GLU A 39 4.64 -5.87 -5.09
CA GLU A 39 5.98 -5.51 -4.59
C GLU A 39 6.92 -6.72 -4.51
N GLN A 40 6.42 -7.86 -4.01
CA GLN A 40 7.21 -9.07 -3.84
C GLN A 40 7.60 -9.74 -5.17
N LEU A 41 6.82 -9.52 -6.22
CA LEU A 41 7.16 -10.00 -7.57
C LEU A 41 8.35 -9.26 -8.20
N GLN A 42 8.80 -8.12 -7.65
CA GLN A 42 9.98 -7.40 -8.16
C GLN A 42 11.23 -8.29 -8.21
N ALA A 43 11.52 -9.01 -7.13
CA ALA A 43 12.71 -9.85 -7.06
C ALA A 43 12.66 -11.00 -8.09
N PRO A 44 11.63 -11.86 -8.16
CA PRO A 44 11.51 -12.87 -9.22
C PRO A 44 11.61 -12.30 -10.63
N LEU A 45 10.95 -11.19 -10.91
CA LEU A 45 10.94 -10.58 -12.23
C LEU A 45 12.29 -9.96 -12.60
N LYS A 46 13.05 -9.48 -11.62
CA LYS A 46 14.44 -9.05 -11.81
C LYS A 46 15.31 -10.17 -12.37
N PHE A 47 15.15 -11.39 -11.87
CA PHE A 47 15.92 -12.55 -12.33
C PHE A 47 15.42 -13.13 -13.65
N THR A 48 14.10 -13.18 -13.86
CA THR A 48 13.51 -13.79 -15.06
C THR A 48 13.50 -12.86 -16.27
N PHE A 49 13.05 -11.60 -16.13
CA PHE A 49 12.94 -10.66 -17.25
C PHE A 49 14.13 -9.72 -17.40
N LEU A 50 14.77 -9.33 -16.29
CA LEU A 50 15.76 -8.25 -16.29
C LEU A 50 17.20 -8.74 -16.13
N SER A 51 17.46 -10.04 -16.37
CA SER A 51 18.82 -10.62 -16.31
C SER A 51 19.82 -9.92 -17.25
N HIS A 52 19.33 -9.38 -18.36
CA HIS A 52 20.13 -8.66 -19.37
C HIS A 52 19.88 -7.13 -19.38
N ALA A 53 19.30 -6.57 -18.31
CA ALA A 53 19.03 -5.14 -18.22
C ALA A 53 20.26 -4.27 -17.90
N GLY A 54 21.45 -4.86 -17.87
CA GLY A 54 22.72 -4.15 -17.70
C GLY A 54 22.78 -3.32 -16.41
N SER A 55 23.30 -2.10 -16.53
CA SER A 55 23.50 -1.16 -15.41
C SER A 55 22.17 -0.61 -14.83
N LEU A 56 21.06 -0.74 -15.54
CA LEU A 56 19.73 -0.21 -15.12
C LEU A 56 18.82 -1.29 -14.53
N LYS A 57 19.35 -2.45 -14.16
CA LYS A 57 18.58 -3.60 -13.69
C LYS A 57 17.68 -3.27 -12.50
N ASN A 58 18.18 -2.54 -11.51
CA ASN A 58 17.41 -2.17 -10.32
C ASN A 58 16.38 -1.08 -10.63
N THR A 59 16.73 -0.09 -11.45
CA THR A 59 15.81 0.94 -11.92
C THR A 59 14.61 0.31 -12.63
N PHE A 60 14.83 -0.60 -13.57
CA PHE A 60 13.73 -1.30 -14.27
C PHE A 60 12.91 -2.15 -13.28
N THR A 61 13.55 -2.83 -12.33
CA THR A 61 12.85 -3.62 -11.32
C THR A 61 11.85 -2.76 -10.55
N THR A 62 12.25 -1.59 -10.12
CA THR A 62 11.40 -0.70 -9.32
C THR A 62 10.32 0.03 -10.11
N LEU A 63 10.35 0.00 -11.46
CA LEU A 63 9.24 0.47 -12.30
C LEU A 63 7.92 -0.27 -12.02
N ILE A 64 7.98 -1.50 -11.54
CA ILE A 64 6.79 -2.28 -11.14
C ILE A 64 6.01 -1.51 -10.06
N SER A 65 6.67 -1.09 -8.98
CA SER A 65 6.05 -0.27 -7.94
C SER A 65 5.71 1.13 -8.43
N PHE A 66 6.58 1.75 -9.24
CA PHE A 66 6.31 3.07 -9.80
C PHE A 66 4.97 3.12 -10.54
N PHE A 67 4.75 2.21 -11.48
CA PHE A 67 3.51 2.17 -12.26
C PHE A 67 2.30 1.78 -11.42
N PHE A 68 2.47 0.92 -10.41
CA PHE A 68 1.42 0.63 -9.46
C PHE A 68 0.94 1.91 -8.74
N PHE A 69 1.85 2.67 -8.13
CA PHE A 69 1.49 3.90 -7.42
C PHE A 69 1.13 5.07 -8.35
N LEU A 70 1.57 5.04 -9.62
CA LEU A 70 1.08 5.96 -10.65
C LEU A 70 -0.43 5.80 -10.87
N GLY A 71 -0.94 4.57 -10.73
CA GLY A 71 -2.38 4.29 -10.70
C GLY A 71 -3.11 5.06 -9.59
N TYR A 72 -2.52 5.19 -8.40
CA TYR A 72 -3.08 6.01 -7.31
C TYR A 72 -3.10 7.49 -7.64
N LEU A 73 -2.01 8.03 -8.19
CA LEU A 73 -1.91 9.44 -8.54
C LEU A 73 -2.97 9.84 -9.56
N LEU A 74 -3.05 9.11 -10.66
CA LEU A 74 -3.90 9.47 -11.79
C LEU A 74 -5.38 9.16 -11.53
N ASN A 75 -5.68 8.11 -10.76
CA ASN A 75 -7.03 7.61 -10.59
C ASN A 75 -7.60 7.73 -9.16
N GLY A 76 -6.85 8.32 -8.21
CA GLY A 76 -7.34 8.54 -6.85
C GLY A 76 -8.62 9.39 -6.79
N THR A 77 -8.74 10.42 -7.63
CA THR A 77 -9.96 11.24 -7.74
C THR A 77 -11.08 10.56 -8.52
N LEU A 78 -10.77 9.55 -9.35
CA LEU A 78 -11.74 8.84 -10.18
C LEU A 78 -12.73 8.04 -9.30
N GLY A 79 -12.24 7.43 -8.24
CA GLY A 79 -13.08 6.72 -7.27
C GLY A 79 -14.16 7.61 -6.68
N SER A 80 -13.81 8.82 -6.24
CA SER A 80 -14.79 9.79 -5.71
C SER A 80 -15.83 10.23 -6.74
N LYS A 81 -15.40 10.49 -7.99
CA LYS A 81 -16.32 10.82 -9.08
C LYS A 81 -17.28 9.66 -9.36
N TRP A 82 -16.80 8.44 -9.32
CA TRP A 82 -17.65 7.26 -9.56
C TRP A 82 -18.59 6.98 -8.40
N VAL A 83 -18.20 7.21 -7.15
CA VAL A 83 -19.13 7.12 -6.01
C VAL A 83 -20.30 8.07 -6.19
N ASN A 84 -20.03 9.32 -6.57
CA ASN A 84 -21.07 10.32 -6.79
C ASN A 84 -21.99 9.98 -7.97
N ALA A 85 -21.43 9.41 -9.06
CA ALA A 85 -22.18 9.09 -10.27
C ALA A 85 -22.93 7.75 -10.20
N PHE A 86 -22.35 6.74 -9.56
CA PHE A 86 -22.80 5.34 -9.66
C PHE A 86 -23.06 4.69 -8.29
N GLY A 87 -22.76 5.36 -7.17
CA GLY A 87 -22.87 4.83 -5.81
C GLY A 87 -21.71 3.90 -5.43
N TYR A 88 -21.68 3.52 -4.16
CA TYR A 88 -20.60 2.74 -3.56
C TYR A 88 -20.41 1.36 -4.19
N LYS A 89 -21.50 0.59 -4.31
CA LYS A 89 -21.47 -0.78 -4.85
C LYS A 89 -20.89 -0.84 -6.26
N ASN A 90 -21.39 0.00 -7.17
CA ASN A 90 -20.95 -0.01 -8.56
C ASN A 90 -19.50 0.47 -8.69
N THR A 91 -19.06 1.37 -7.82
CA THR A 91 -17.66 1.82 -7.79
C THR A 91 -16.73 0.70 -7.32
N ILE A 92 -17.11 -0.08 -6.29
CA ILE A 92 -16.36 -1.28 -5.87
C ILE A 92 -16.27 -2.29 -7.02
N LEU A 93 -17.38 -2.59 -7.69
CA LEU A 93 -17.39 -3.53 -8.81
C LEU A 93 -16.47 -3.09 -9.96
N ARG A 94 -16.41 -1.80 -10.25
CA ARG A 94 -15.47 -1.23 -11.24
C ARG A 94 -14.02 -1.36 -10.77
N GLY A 95 -13.75 -1.08 -9.49
CA GLY A 95 -12.43 -1.31 -8.90
C GLY A 95 -11.99 -2.77 -9.03
N LEU A 96 -12.86 -3.72 -8.67
CA LEU A 96 -12.59 -5.16 -8.83
C LEU A 96 -12.41 -5.57 -10.30
N PHE A 97 -13.11 -4.93 -11.24
CA PHE A 97 -12.87 -5.14 -12.67
C PHE A 97 -11.46 -4.72 -13.11
N PHE A 98 -10.97 -3.55 -12.65
CA PHE A 98 -9.58 -3.15 -12.89
C PHE A 98 -8.59 -4.13 -12.26
N MET A 99 -8.91 -4.68 -11.09
CA MET A 99 -8.09 -5.69 -10.42
C MET A 99 -7.92 -6.96 -11.27
N ILE A 100 -9.02 -7.50 -11.79
CA ILE A 100 -8.97 -8.65 -12.72
C ILE A 100 -8.20 -8.31 -13.99
N SER A 101 -8.43 -7.12 -14.55
CA SER A 101 -7.72 -6.69 -15.75
C SER A 101 -6.21 -6.63 -15.52
N GLY A 102 -5.77 -6.14 -14.34
CA GLY A 102 -4.36 -6.13 -13.96
C GLY A 102 -3.77 -7.53 -13.80
N LEU A 103 -4.48 -8.43 -13.08
CA LEU A 103 -4.07 -9.83 -12.93
C LEU A 103 -4.02 -10.56 -14.28
N PHE A 104 -4.97 -10.28 -15.17
CA PHE A 104 -4.99 -10.83 -16.52
C PHE A 104 -3.78 -10.34 -17.35
N MET A 105 -3.38 -9.05 -17.20
CA MET A 105 -2.15 -8.54 -17.82
C MET A 105 -0.90 -9.25 -17.26
N TYR A 106 -0.84 -9.58 -15.96
CA TYR A 106 0.24 -10.39 -15.41
C TYR A 106 0.27 -11.79 -16.02
N LEU A 107 -0.91 -12.41 -16.19
CA LEU A 107 -1.04 -13.71 -16.84
C LEU A 107 -0.55 -13.65 -18.30
N CYS A 108 -1.00 -12.64 -19.06
CA CYS A 108 -0.55 -12.41 -20.44
C CYS A 108 0.95 -12.16 -20.50
N SER A 109 1.52 -11.38 -19.56
CA SER A 109 2.96 -11.13 -19.46
C SER A 109 3.75 -12.42 -19.28
N SER A 110 3.27 -13.28 -18.36
CA SER A 110 3.92 -14.56 -18.06
C SER A 110 3.86 -15.51 -19.24
N TRP A 111 2.70 -15.61 -19.91
CA TRP A 111 2.54 -16.41 -21.11
C TRP A 111 3.41 -15.86 -22.26
N PHE A 112 3.33 -14.56 -22.51
CA PHE A 112 4.08 -13.91 -23.60
C PHE A 112 5.59 -14.04 -23.40
N GLY A 113 6.08 -13.81 -22.17
CA GLY A 113 7.50 -13.94 -21.84
C GLY A 113 8.02 -15.37 -21.98
N ALA A 114 7.13 -16.38 -21.84
CA ALA A 114 7.46 -17.79 -22.01
C ALA A 114 7.47 -18.23 -23.48
N GLU A 115 6.52 -17.75 -24.30
CA GLU A 115 6.39 -18.15 -25.72
C GLU A 115 7.29 -17.32 -26.65
N TYR A 116 7.55 -16.05 -26.31
CA TYR A 116 8.33 -15.11 -27.14
C TYR A 116 9.51 -14.51 -26.37
N PRO A 117 10.44 -15.31 -25.81
CA PRO A 117 11.54 -14.81 -24.98
C PRO A 117 12.53 -13.92 -25.75
N ASP A 118 12.59 -14.08 -27.08
CA ASP A 118 13.49 -13.32 -27.95
C ASP A 118 12.94 -11.97 -28.39
N LEU A 119 11.65 -11.70 -28.12
CA LEU A 119 11.06 -10.41 -28.45
C LEU A 119 11.44 -9.38 -27.39
N LYS A 120 12.49 -8.63 -27.68
CA LYS A 120 13.14 -7.66 -26.78
C LYS A 120 13.31 -6.32 -27.48
N PHE A 121 13.49 -5.28 -26.69
CA PHE A 121 13.87 -3.95 -27.17
C PHE A 121 15.03 -3.41 -26.33
N ASN A 122 15.77 -2.45 -26.86
CA ASN A 122 16.93 -1.87 -26.20
C ASN A 122 16.61 -0.48 -25.67
N VAL A 123 17.06 -0.20 -24.44
CA VAL A 123 17.08 1.13 -23.85
C VAL A 123 18.51 1.41 -23.39
N GLY A 124 19.29 2.13 -24.19
CA GLY A 124 20.73 2.20 -24.01
C GLY A 124 21.35 0.79 -24.08
N ASP A 125 22.09 0.41 -23.06
CA ASP A 125 22.71 -0.92 -22.94
C ASP A 125 21.77 -2.00 -22.37
N ALA A 126 20.59 -1.61 -21.89
CA ALA A 126 19.63 -2.54 -21.30
C ALA A 126 18.81 -3.23 -22.38
N VAL A 127 18.71 -4.56 -22.29
CA VAL A 127 17.87 -5.41 -23.15
C VAL A 127 16.65 -5.85 -22.36
N ILE A 128 15.47 -5.38 -22.76
CA ILE A 128 14.22 -5.55 -21.99
C ILE A 128 13.23 -6.38 -22.79
N PRO A 129 12.70 -7.51 -22.27
CA PRO A 129 11.65 -8.28 -22.91
C PRO A 129 10.33 -7.52 -22.96
N PHE A 130 9.57 -7.65 -24.05
CA PHE A 130 8.22 -7.06 -24.16
C PHE A 130 7.26 -7.58 -23.10
N GLY A 131 7.42 -8.84 -22.61
CA GLY A 131 6.65 -9.37 -21.50
C GLY A 131 6.72 -8.50 -20.25
N PHE A 132 7.86 -7.89 -19.95
CA PHE A 132 8.01 -6.98 -18.82
C PHE A 132 7.13 -5.72 -18.96
N LEU A 133 7.00 -5.15 -20.17
CA LEU A 133 6.11 -3.99 -20.37
C LEU A 133 4.64 -4.34 -20.11
N ILE A 134 4.22 -5.54 -20.53
CA ILE A 134 2.87 -6.03 -20.27
C ILE A 134 2.65 -6.16 -18.76
N PHE A 135 3.66 -6.65 -18.01
CA PHE A 135 3.58 -6.73 -16.55
C PHE A 135 3.43 -5.35 -15.91
N VAL A 136 4.26 -4.39 -16.31
CA VAL A 136 4.22 -3.01 -15.82
C VAL A 136 2.85 -2.35 -16.08
N ALA A 137 2.27 -2.57 -17.26
CA ALA A 137 0.91 -2.12 -17.56
C ALA A 137 -0.13 -2.76 -16.64
N GLY A 138 0.02 -4.05 -16.33
CA GLY A 138 -0.78 -4.74 -15.33
C GLY A 138 -0.66 -4.12 -13.93
N SER A 139 0.57 -3.75 -13.51
CA SER A 139 0.82 -3.07 -12.23
C SER A 139 0.06 -1.73 -12.14
N TYR A 140 0.04 -0.95 -13.21
CA TYR A 140 -0.74 0.29 -13.26
C TYR A 140 -2.25 0.04 -13.07
N LEU A 141 -2.81 -0.99 -13.72
CA LEU A 141 -4.22 -1.36 -13.54
C LEU A 141 -4.52 -1.85 -12.12
N MET A 142 -3.61 -2.61 -11.53
CA MET A 142 -3.71 -3.04 -10.13
C MET A 142 -3.70 -1.85 -9.17
N GLY A 143 -2.80 -0.89 -9.36
CA GLY A 143 -2.75 0.35 -8.57
C GLY A 143 -4.00 1.22 -8.75
N THR A 144 -4.53 1.32 -9.97
CA THR A 144 -5.80 1.99 -10.25
C THR A 144 -6.96 1.33 -9.48
N SER A 145 -7.02 -0.01 -9.48
CA SER A 145 -8.00 -0.78 -8.71
C SER A 145 -7.92 -0.46 -7.23
N ALA A 146 -6.71 -0.56 -6.67
CA ALA A 146 -6.46 -0.33 -5.25
C ALA A 146 -6.85 1.10 -4.82
N ALA A 147 -6.51 2.12 -5.63
CA ALA A 147 -6.89 3.50 -5.39
C ALA A 147 -8.42 3.69 -5.37
N VAL A 148 -9.12 3.18 -6.39
CA VAL A 148 -10.57 3.28 -6.49
C VAL A 148 -11.27 2.59 -5.32
N ILE A 149 -10.85 1.38 -4.96
CA ILE A 149 -11.45 0.62 -3.87
C ILE A 149 -11.20 1.32 -2.52
N GLN A 150 -10.00 1.82 -2.25
CA GLN A 150 -9.68 2.48 -0.97
C GLN A 150 -10.47 3.77 -0.74
N VAL A 151 -10.70 4.56 -1.78
CA VAL A 151 -11.53 5.77 -1.70
C VAL A 151 -12.97 5.44 -1.28
N VAL A 152 -13.44 4.25 -1.62
CA VAL A 152 -14.82 3.79 -1.34
C VAL A 152 -14.92 3.11 0.03
N VAL A 153 -14.02 2.17 0.30
CA VAL A 153 -14.13 1.22 1.43
C VAL A 153 -13.97 1.93 2.77
N ASN A 154 -13.04 2.88 2.89
CA ASN A 154 -12.78 3.56 4.14
C ASN A 154 -13.98 4.40 4.64
N PRO A 155 -14.55 5.34 3.85
CA PRO A 155 -15.75 6.08 4.27
C PRO A 155 -16.95 5.16 4.49
N TYR A 156 -17.10 4.13 3.64
CA TYR A 156 -18.20 3.18 3.77
C TYR A 156 -18.14 2.44 5.11
N ALA A 157 -16.99 1.88 5.49
CA ALA A 157 -16.81 1.19 6.76
C ALA A 157 -17.04 2.10 7.97
N ALA A 158 -16.60 3.37 7.90
CA ALA A 158 -16.84 4.35 8.96
C ALA A 158 -18.33 4.65 9.15
N SER A 159 -19.09 4.75 8.07
CA SER A 159 -20.51 5.12 8.07
C SER A 159 -21.46 3.92 8.22
N TYR A 160 -20.96 2.68 7.98
CA TYR A 160 -21.78 1.46 8.08
C TYR A 160 -22.28 1.26 9.51
N GLN A 161 -23.59 1.03 9.67
CA GLN A 161 -24.18 0.82 11.01
C GLN A 161 -24.08 -0.67 11.39
N LEU A 162 -23.05 -1.03 12.11
CA LEU A 162 -22.90 -2.35 12.70
C LEU A 162 -23.20 -2.26 14.21
N LYS A 163 -24.21 -3.01 14.64
CA LYS A 163 -24.67 -2.99 16.04
C LYS A 163 -23.52 -3.25 17.02
N GLY A 164 -23.40 -2.42 18.05
CA GLY A 164 -22.38 -2.55 19.10
C GLY A 164 -20.98 -2.05 18.71
N THR A 165 -20.82 -1.40 17.55
CA THR A 165 -19.52 -0.87 17.13
C THR A 165 -19.53 0.63 16.87
N GLN A 166 -18.42 1.29 17.19
CA GLN A 166 -18.16 2.69 16.84
C GLN A 166 -17.45 2.79 15.48
N PRO A 167 -17.55 3.93 14.78
CA PRO A 167 -16.85 4.14 13.48
C PRO A 167 -15.37 3.82 13.53
N VAL A 168 -14.66 4.25 14.60
CA VAL A 168 -13.24 4.00 14.77
C VAL A 168 -12.93 2.51 14.92
N GLN A 169 -13.77 1.76 15.62
CA GLN A 169 -13.60 0.30 15.76
C GLN A 169 -13.73 -0.42 14.42
N ARG A 170 -14.70 -0.01 13.59
CA ARG A 170 -14.88 -0.59 12.24
C ARG A 170 -13.70 -0.30 11.33
N LEU A 171 -13.15 0.92 11.37
CA LEU A 171 -11.93 1.25 10.63
C LEU A 171 -10.72 0.46 11.14
N ASN A 172 -10.60 0.27 12.45
CA ASN A 172 -9.51 -0.53 13.02
C ASN A 172 -9.60 -2.00 12.60
N ILE A 173 -10.81 -2.60 12.60
CA ILE A 173 -11.01 -3.96 12.07
C ILE A 173 -10.60 -4.03 10.60
N LEU A 174 -11.06 -3.08 9.80
CA LEU A 174 -10.75 -3.01 8.38
C LEU A 174 -9.24 -2.96 8.13
N THR A 175 -8.52 -2.07 8.81
CA THR A 175 -7.07 -1.88 8.63
C THR A 175 -6.26 -3.05 9.21
N ALA A 176 -6.71 -3.68 10.29
CA ALA A 176 -6.07 -4.87 10.85
C ALA A 176 -6.16 -6.05 9.87
N ILE A 177 -7.33 -6.28 9.28
CA ILE A 177 -7.53 -7.34 8.27
C ILE A 177 -6.71 -7.06 7.00
N ASN A 178 -6.61 -5.79 6.58
CA ASN A 178 -5.71 -5.39 5.49
C ASN A 178 -4.24 -5.72 5.82
N SER A 179 -3.80 -5.46 7.06
CA SER A 179 -2.44 -5.79 7.51
C SER A 179 -2.15 -7.29 7.51
N ILE A 180 -3.13 -8.15 7.77
CA ILE A 180 -2.98 -9.60 7.60
C ILE A 180 -2.72 -9.93 6.12
N GLY A 181 -3.40 -9.25 5.20
CA GLY A 181 -3.17 -9.38 3.76
C GLY A 181 -1.74 -9.02 3.38
N THR A 182 -1.26 -7.83 3.78
CA THR A 182 0.11 -7.40 3.47
C THR A 182 1.17 -8.32 4.06
N THR A 183 0.97 -8.79 5.31
CA THR A 183 1.91 -9.68 6.00
C THR A 183 1.98 -11.07 5.36
N SER A 184 0.87 -11.59 4.84
CA SER A 184 0.81 -12.93 4.23
C SER A 184 1.33 -12.98 2.79
N ALA A 185 1.41 -11.85 2.10
CA ALA A 185 1.76 -11.79 0.69
C ALA A 185 3.19 -12.28 0.37
N PRO A 186 4.26 -11.93 1.12
CA PRO A 186 5.60 -12.43 0.85
C PRO A 186 5.68 -13.97 0.95
N PHE A 187 5.02 -14.53 1.97
CA PHE A 187 4.91 -15.98 2.12
C PHE A 187 4.18 -16.61 0.92
N PHE A 188 3.05 -16.03 0.50
CA PHE A 188 2.29 -16.51 -0.65
C PHE A 188 3.13 -16.52 -1.93
N VAL A 189 3.86 -15.44 -2.20
CA VAL A 189 4.71 -15.36 -3.41
C VAL A 189 5.80 -16.41 -3.37
N THR A 190 6.54 -16.50 -2.26
CA THR A 190 7.70 -17.40 -2.19
C THR A 190 7.28 -18.87 -2.13
N VAL A 191 6.32 -19.22 -1.26
CA VAL A 191 5.98 -20.62 -0.97
C VAL A 191 4.90 -21.15 -1.91
N ILE A 192 3.87 -20.35 -2.19
CA ILE A 192 2.72 -20.84 -2.99
C ILE A 192 2.93 -20.59 -4.49
N MET A 193 3.36 -19.38 -4.89
CA MET A 193 3.57 -19.09 -6.30
C MET A 193 4.79 -19.80 -6.87
N PHE A 194 5.89 -19.84 -6.12
CA PHE A 194 7.17 -20.39 -6.57
C PHE A 194 7.58 -21.68 -5.87
N SER A 195 6.71 -22.26 -5.01
CA SER A 195 6.91 -23.55 -4.34
C SER A 195 8.24 -23.64 -3.55
N GLY A 196 8.71 -22.53 -2.98
CA GLY A 196 9.98 -22.45 -2.27
C GLY A 196 11.21 -22.71 -3.14
N ILE A 197 11.07 -22.61 -4.46
CA ILE A 197 12.21 -22.77 -5.39
C ILE A 197 13.16 -21.58 -5.23
N SER A 198 14.48 -21.86 -5.27
CA SER A 198 15.49 -20.81 -5.29
C SER A 198 15.22 -19.82 -6.42
N ILE A 199 15.31 -18.53 -6.12
CA ILE A 199 14.93 -17.43 -7.02
C ILE A 199 15.65 -17.50 -8.37
N GLU A 200 16.88 -18.02 -8.39
CA GLU A 200 17.69 -18.19 -9.59
C GLU A 200 17.15 -19.25 -10.57
N LYS A 201 16.31 -20.15 -10.05
CA LYS A 201 15.68 -21.26 -10.81
C LYS A 201 14.22 -21.00 -11.13
N ILE A 202 13.71 -19.81 -10.81
CA ILE A 202 12.32 -19.45 -11.07
C ILE A 202 12.11 -19.32 -12.59
N GLU A 203 11.09 -20.00 -13.09
CA GLU A 203 10.59 -19.85 -14.45
C GLU A 203 9.33 -18.97 -14.45
N ILE A 204 9.23 -18.09 -15.44
CA ILE A 204 8.08 -17.18 -15.56
C ILE A 204 6.74 -17.92 -15.74
N LYS A 205 6.77 -19.17 -16.29
CA LYS A 205 5.59 -20.05 -16.45
C LYS A 205 4.96 -20.43 -15.10
N GLN A 206 5.71 -20.45 -14.02
CA GLN A 206 5.22 -20.79 -12.69
C GLN A 206 4.17 -19.80 -12.17
N LEU A 207 4.14 -18.57 -12.69
CA LEU A 207 3.13 -17.57 -12.35
C LEU A 207 1.75 -17.90 -12.94
N LEU A 208 1.66 -18.71 -14.01
CA LEU A 208 0.40 -18.93 -14.73
C LEU A 208 -0.71 -19.54 -13.85
N LEU A 209 -0.39 -20.61 -13.11
CA LEU A 209 -1.37 -21.27 -12.25
C LEU A 209 -1.82 -20.39 -11.07
N PRO A 210 -0.91 -19.83 -10.24
CA PRO A 210 -1.31 -18.98 -9.12
C PRO A 210 -2.10 -17.73 -9.55
N LEU A 211 -1.71 -17.09 -10.65
CA LEU A 211 -2.44 -15.94 -11.19
C LEU A 211 -3.85 -16.32 -11.67
N SER A 212 -4.00 -17.48 -12.32
CA SER A 212 -5.31 -18.00 -12.73
C SER A 212 -6.22 -18.26 -11.53
N VAL A 213 -5.67 -18.81 -10.44
CA VAL A 213 -6.41 -19.03 -9.18
C VAL A 213 -6.83 -17.67 -8.57
N LEU A 214 -5.93 -16.70 -8.53
CA LEU A 214 -6.26 -15.35 -8.04
C LEU A 214 -7.37 -14.70 -8.87
N ILE A 215 -7.32 -14.80 -10.19
CA ILE A 215 -8.38 -14.32 -11.08
C ILE A 215 -9.72 -14.99 -10.75
N ALA A 216 -9.74 -16.32 -10.57
CA ALA A 216 -10.96 -17.05 -10.20
C ALA A 216 -11.50 -16.61 -8.82
N CYS A 217 -10.62 -16.36 -7.84
CA CYS A 217 -11.00 -15.80 -6.54
C CYS A 217 -11.65 -14.43 -6.67
N ILE A 218 -11.06 -13.51 -7.44
CA ILE A 218 -11.61 -12.15 -7.63
C ILE A 218 -12.93 -12.20 -8.40
N LEU A 219 -13.06 -13.06 -9.41
CA LEU A 219 -14.33 -13.29 -10.10
C LEU A 219 -15.43 -13.74 -9.12
N THR A 220 -15.11 -14.65 -8.21
CA THR A 220 -16.04 -15.10 -7.17
C THR A 220 -16.46 -13.92 -6.26
N VAL A 221 -15.50 -13.08 -5.84
CA VAL A 221 -15.79 -11.87 -5.05
C VAL A 221 -16.69 -10.90 -5.82
N ILE A 222 -16.46 -10.70 -7.11
CA ILE A 222 -17.34 -9.88 -7.96
C ILE A 222 -18.77 -10.43 -7.99
N LEU A 223 -18.92 -11.75 -8.19
CA LEU A 223 -20.23 -12.38 -8.24
C LEU A 223 -20.98 -12.25 -6.90
N ILE A 224 -20.29 -12.45 -5.78
CA ILE A 224 -20.84 -12.23 -4.44
C ILE A 224 -21.24 -10.76 -4.25
N THR A 225 -20.33 -9.83 -4.55
CA THR A 225 -20.58 -8.39 -4.40
C THR A 225 -21.73 -7.92 -5.29
N LYS A 226 -21.87 -8.46 -6.49
CA LYS A 226 -22.96 -8.14 -7.42
C LYS A 226 -24.33 -8.54 -6.85
N LYS A 227 -24.41 -9.67 -6.15
CA LYS A 227 -25.66 -10.16 -5.51
C LYS A 227 -25.93 -9.48 -4.16
N LEU A 228 -24.91 -8.94 -3.51
CA LEU A 228 -25.00 -8.33 -2.20
C LEU A 228 -25.77 -7.01 -2.28
N HIS A 229 -26.72 -6.80 -1.34
CA HIS A 229 -27.32 -5.49 -1.14
C HIS A 229 -26.40 -4.65 -0.23
N LEU A 230 -25.75 -3.66 -0.81
CA LEU A 230 -24.98 -2.67 -0.06
C LEU A 230 -25.83 -1.41 0.06
N PRO A 231 -26.24 -1.03 1.29
CA PRO A 231 -27.06 0.17 1.48
C PRO A 231 -26.29 1.41 1.03
N ASP A 232 -26.98 2.31 0.34
CA ASP A 232 -26.43 3.62 -0.01
C ASP A 232 -26.32 4.50 1.24
N ILE A 233 -25.17 5.16 1.40
CA ILE A 233 -24.92 6.08 2.50
C ILE A 233 -25.16 7.50 2.01
N GLU A 234 -26.38 8.03 2.28
CA GLU A 234 -26.83 9.32 1.77
C GLU A 234 -25.99 10.52 2.26
N ASN A 235 -25.49 10.47 3.50
CA ASN A 235 -24.79 11.60 4.12
C ASN A 235 -23.42 11.96 3.51
N THR A 236 -22.86 11.12 2.65
CA THR A 236 -21.57 11.39 1.99
C THR A 236 -21.74 12.03 0.61
N ARG A 237 -22.93 11.98 0.00
CA ARG A 237 -23.23 12.65 -1.28
C ARG A 237 -23.32 14.16 -1.14
N ALA A 238 -23.78 14.66 0.02
CA ALA A 238 -23.99 16.09 0.24
C ALA A 238 -22.69 16.91 0.42
N ALA A 239 -21.60 16.28 0.83
CA ALA A 239 -20.33 16.98 1.05
C ALA A 239 -19.59 17.37 -0.24
N GLY A 240 -20.01 16.89 -1.41
CA GLY A 240 -19.36 17.17 -2.70
C GLY A 240 -19.76 18.47 -3.39
N GLY A 241 -20.80 19.16 -2.92
CA GLY A 241 -21.40 20.32 -3.59
C GLY A 241 -21.20 21.68 -2.93
N GLU A 242 -20.74 21.77 -1.68
CA GLU A 242 -20.52 23.06 -1.04
C GLU A 242 -19.32 23.78 -1.64
N LYS A 243 -19.55 25.01 -2.11
CA LYS A 243 -18.49 25.89 -2.62
C LYS A 243 -17.60 26.28 -1.45
N LEU A 244 -16.39 25.73 -1.41
CA LEU A 244 -15.42 26.04 -0.38
C LEU A 244 -14.87 27.46 -0.59
N GLU A 245 -14.97 28.30 0.42
CA GLU A 245 -14.57 29.72 0.38
C GLU A 245 -13.05 29.90 0.25
N ARG A 246 -12.27 28.94 0.76
CA ARG A 246 -10.80 28.96 0.76
C ARG A 246 -10.24 27.74 0.06
N SER A 247 -9.05 27.89 -0.53
CA SER A 247 -8.28 26.75 -0.99
C SER A 247 -7.80 25.91 0.20
N ILE A 248 -7.88 24.57 0.09
CA ILE A 248 -7.35 23.68 1.12
C ILE A 248 -5.84 23.84 1.33
N TRP A 249 -5.12 24.25 0.31
CA TRP A 249 -3.69 24.53 0.37
C TRP A 249 -3.32 25.77 1.19
N SER A 250 -4.29 26.62 1.53
CA SER A 250 -4.07 27.79 2.40
C SER A 250 -3.84 27.39 3.86
N PHE A 251 -4.22 26.16 4.26
CA PHE A 251 -3.98 25.61 5.59
C PHE A 251 -2.56 25.04 5.67
N ARG A 252 -1.66 25.78 6.32
CA ARG A 252 -0.23 25.44 6.36
C ARG A 252 0.04 24.04 6.91
N HIS A 253 -0.59 23.69 8.05
CA HIS A 253 -0.40 22.37 8.69
C HIS A 253 -0.88 21.24 7.79
N PHE A 254 -1.92 21.46 6.98
CA PHE A 254 -2.39 20.49 5.98
C PHE A 254 -1.40 20.37 4.82
N ALA A 255 -0.94 21.48 4.23
CA ALA A 255 0.00 21.44 3.11
C ALA A 255 1.30 20.71 3.47
N PHE A 256 1.87 20.99 4.65
CA PHE A 256 3.03 20.25 5.16
C PHE A 256 2.71 18.80 5.51
N GLY A 257 1.48 18.52 5.93
CA GLY A 257 1.02 17.15 6.18
C GLY A 257 0.93 16.31 4.91
N VAL A 258 0.50 16.89 3.79
CA VAL A 258 0.52 16.21 2.48
C VAL A 258 1.95 15.89 2.05
N VAL A 259 2.89 16.80 2.29
CA VAL A 259 4.32 16.54 2.05
C VAL A 259 4.81 15.43 2.98
N ALA A 260 4.47 15.48 4.26
CA ALA A 260 4.88 14.45 5.22
C ALA A 260 4.34 13.06 4.86
N ILE A 261 3.08 12.95 4.42
CA ILE A 261 2.51 11.65 4.03
C ILE A 261 3.15 11.12 2.74
N PHE A 262 3.52 12.00 1.81
CA PHE A 262 4.25 11.62 0.60
C PHE A 262 5.61 10.98 0.95
N PHE A 263 6.37 11.58 1.86
CA PHE A 263 7.63 11.02 2.34
C PHE A 263 7.44 9.77 3.18
N TYR A 264 6.38 9.71 4.01
CA TYR A 264 6.06 8.54 4.81
C TYR A 264 5.79 7.32 3.92
N VAL A 265 4.84 7.43 2.98
CA VAL A 265 4.52 6.32 2.08
C VAL A 265 5.71 5.99 1.19
N GLY A 266 6.49 7.01 0.82
CA GLY A 266 7.73 6.82 0.09
C GLY A 266 8.68 5.86 0.79
N THR A 267 9.01 6.10 2.05
CA THR A 267 9.92 5.25 2.81
C THR A 267 9.28 3.93 3.24
N GLU A 268 7.99 3.93 3.59
CA GLU A 268 7.23 2.72 3.92
C GLU A 268 7.31 1.68 2.81
N VAL A 269 6.96 2.09 1.59
CA VAL A 269 6.96 1.20 0.42
C VAL A 269 8.37 0.85 -0.01
N ALA A 270 9.30 1.81 0.04
CA ALA A 270 10.70 1.56 -0.32
C ALA A 270 11.34 0.48 0.56
N ILE A 271 11.09 0.50 1.88
CA ILE A 271 11.58 -0.57 2.76
C ILE A 271 10.87 -1.88 2.43
N GLY A 272 9.53 -1.89 2.40
CA GLY A 272 8.74 -3.11 2.19
C GLY A 272 9.04 -3.84 0.88
N ALA A 273 9.29 -3.07 -0.19
CA ALA A 273 9.57 -3.60 -1.52
C ALA A 273 11.05 -3.95 -1.73
N ASN A 274 11.96 -3.06 -1.30
CA ASN A 274 13.36 -3.14 -1.70
C ASN A 274 14.26 -3.85 -0.70
N ILE A 275 13.77 -4.14 0.53
CA ILE A 275 14.53 -4.93 1.52
C ILE A 275 14.92 -6.31 0.96
N ASN A 276 14.04 -6.91 0.13
CA ASN A 276 14.30 -8.17 -0.55
C ASN A 276 15.46 -8.06 -1.54
N LEU A 277 15.49 -6.97 -2.32
CA LEU A 277 16.51 -6.75 -3.34
C LEU A 277 17.89 -6.57 -2.70
N HIS A 278 17.95 -5.87 -1.56
CA HIS A 278 19.19 -5.75 -0.78
C HIS A 278 19.59 -7.09 -0.14
N ALA A 279 18.63 -7.86 0.36
CA ALA A 279 18.90 -9.19 0.91
C ALA A 279 19.53 -10.12 -0.14
N PHE A 280 19.04 -10.08 -1.38
CA PHE A 280 19.65 -10.84 -2.48
C PHE A 280 21.07 -10.37 -2.81
N GLU A 281 21.32 -9.06 -2.85
CA GLU A 281 22.68 -8.53 -3.06
C GLU A 281 23.65 -9.05 -1.99
N LEU A 282 23.22 -9.06 -0.72
CA LEU A 282 24.05 -9.58 0.38
C LEU A 282 24.30 -11.09 0.26
N MET A 283 23.32 -11.86 -0.18
CA MET A 283 23.48 -13.29 -0.45
C MET A 283 24.47 -13.54 -1.59
N GLU A 284 24.32 -12.83 -2.72
CA GLU A 284 25.22 -12.94 -3.89
C GLU A 284 26.65 -12.52 -3.54
N SER A 285 26.84 -11.57 -2.63
CA SER A 285 28.17 -11.10 -2.18
C SER A 285 28.81 -11.95 -1.07
N GLY A 286 28.18 -13.07 -0.69
CA GLY A 286 28.71 -13.98 0.32
C GLY A 286 28.54 -13.52 1.78
N HIS A 287 27.66 -12.55 2.02
CA HIS A 287 27.28 -12.04 3.34
C HIS A 287 25.82 -12.35 3.66
N PRO A 288 25.40 -13.63 3.73
CA PRO A 288 24.00 -13.98 3.91
C PRO A 288 23.48 -13.48 5.26
N ILE A 289 22.27 -12.95 5.24
CA ILE A 289 21.54 -12.64 6.45
C ILE A 289 21.06 -13.94 7.08
N THR A 290 21.13 -14.00 8.41
CA THR A 290 20.68 -15.18 9.16
C THR A 290 19.56 -14.81 10.14
N PHE A 291 18.71 -15.79 10.39
CA PHE A 291 17.72 -15.78 11.46
C PHE A 291 18.03 -16.91 12.44
N PHE A 292 18.42 -16.55 13.66
CA PHE A 292 18.96 -17.49 14.66
C PHE A 292 20.06 -18.41 14.10
N GLY A 293 20.97 -17.85 13.29
CA GLY A 293 22.10 -18.57 12.69
C GLY A 293 21.77 -19.45 11.49
N LYS A 294 20.52 -19.44 11.01
CA LYS A 294 20.06 -20.18 9.83
C LYS A 294 19.83 -19.24 8.66
N THR A 295 20.18 -19.68 7.47
CA THR A 295 19.89 -19.01 6.20
C THR A 295 18.57 -19.51 5.59
N ASP A 296 18.18 -20.74 5.90
CA ASP A 296 17.00 -21.41 5.37
C ASP A 296 15.91 -21.48 6.43
N ILE A 297 14.71 -21.03 6.08
CA ILE A 297 13.54 -21.00 6.96
C ILE A 297 12.50 -21.98 6.41
N ILE A 298 12.56 -23.21 6.88
CA ILE A 298 11.69 -24.27 6.41
C ILE A 298 10.38 -24.27 7.18
N ILE A 299 9.26 -24.05 6.48
CA ILE A 299 7.89 -24.10 7.01
C ILE A 299 7.12 -25.13 6.19
N GLY A 300 6.62 -26.19 6.86
CA GLY A 300 5.86 -27.23 6.17
C GLY A 300 6.64 -27.99 5.07
N GLY A 301 7.98 -28.04 5.18
CA GLY A 301 8.84 -28.69 4.19
C GLY A 301 9.22 -27.80 3.00
N MET A 302 8.80 -26.53 2.98
CA MET A 302 9.14 -25.55 1.94
C MET A 302 10.04 -24.46 2.53
N ASP A 303 11.05 -24.03 1.76
CA ASP A 303 11.92 -22.91 2.16
C ASP A 303 11.23 -21.57 1.89
N LEU A 304 10.99 -20.80 2.96
CA LEU A 304 10.47 -19.44 2.86
C LEU A 304 11.51 -18.47 2.25
N GLY A 305 12.80 -18.77 2.44
CA GLY A 305 13.87 -17.83 2.14
C GLY A 305 13.94 -16.65 3.12
N ILE A 306 15.13 -16.27 3.50
CA ILE A 306 15.35 -15.18 4.47
C ILE A 306 14.80 -13.83 3.97
N HIS A 307 14.88 -13.58 2.67
CA HIS A 307 14.38 -12.35 2.03
C HIS A 307 12.87 -12.19 2.22
N ALA A 308 12.10 -13.26 2.03
CA ALA A 308 10.64 -13.22 2.23
C ALA A 308 10.29 -13.10 3.72
N LEU A 309 11.09 -13.71 4.63
CA LEU A 309 10.91 -13.54 6.06
C LEU A 309 11.12 -12.08 6.49
N LEU A 310 12.17 -11.41 5.99
CA LEU A 310 12.41 -9.99 6.30
C LEU A 310 11.21 -9.11 5.92
N SER A 311 10.68 -9.29 4.71
CA SER A 311 9.52 -8.54 4.24
C SER A 311 8.25 -8.90 5.01
N THR A 312 8.02 -10.20 5.27
CA THR A 312 6.88 -10.67 6.08
C THR A 312 6.90 -10.02 7.47
N LEU A 313 8.05 -9.99 8.12
CA LEU A 313 8.19 -9.42 9.47
C LEU A 313 8.15 -7.89 9.46
N TYR A 314 8.62 -7.23 8.41
CA TYR A 314 8.44 -5.79 8.24
C TYR A 314 6.94 -5.43 8.20
N TRP A 315 6.17 -6.07 7.31
CA TRP A 315 4.72 -5.85 7.24
C TRP A 315 3.97 -6.37 8.46
N GLY A 316 4.43 -7.48 9.06
CA GLY A 316 3.94 -7.99 10.35
C GLY A 316 4.12 -7.00 11.49
N GLY A 317 5.20 -6.21 11.44
CA GLY A 317 5.46 -5.11 12.36
C GLY A 317 4.32 -4.08 12.39
N PHE A 318 3.64 -3.84 11.26
CA PHE A 318 2.47 -2.96 11.22
C PHE A 318 1.29 -3.52 12.01
N LEU A 319 1.04 -4.82 11.93
CA LEU A 319 -0.04 -5.44 12.70
C LEU A 319 0.23 -5.37 14.21
N VAL A 320 1.43 -5.73 14.61
CA VAL A 320 1.86 -5.67 16.02
C VAL A 320 1.91 -4.23 16.52
N GLY A 321 2.55 -3.35 15.78
CA GLY A 321 2.74 -1.96 16.16
C GLY A 321 1.42 -1.18 16.28
N ARG A 322 0.43 -1.45 15.42
CA ARG A 322 -0.92 -0.87 15.54
C ARG A 322 -1.62 -1.33 16.81
N SER A 323 -1.46 -2.60 17.17
CA SER A 323 -1.99 -3.14 18.42
C SER A 323 -1.31 -2.48 19.64
N VAL A 324 0.01 -2.38 19.62
CA VAL A 324 0.80 -1.74 20.69
C VAL A 324 0.51 -0.24 20.79
N SER A 325 0.37 0.46 19.66
CA SER A 325 0.11 1.91 19.67
C SER A 325 -1.23 2.28 20.31
N SER A 326 -2.19 1.35 20.33
CA SER A 326 -3.48 1.57 21.01
C SER A 326 -3.33 1.76 22.52
N PHE A 327 -2.31 1.19 23.14
CA PHE A 327 -2.01 1.39 24.57
C PHE A 327 -1.39 2.76 24.88
N PHE A 328 -0.88 3.44 23.85
CA PHE A 328 -0.28 4.77 23.97
C PHE A 328 -1.24 5.90 23.55
N SER A 329 -2.55 5.67 23.61
CA SER A 329 -3.59 6.65 23.25
C SER A 329 -3.51 7.98 24.02
N ASN A 330 -2.89 7.98 25.21
CA ASN A 330 -2.68 9.17 26.04
C ASN A 330 -1.52 10.05 25.54
N ILE A 331 -0.67 9.55 24.64
CA ILE A 331 0.45 10.32 24.08
C ILE A 331 -0.04 11.08 22.85
N SER A 332 0.29 12.37 22.76
CA SER A 332 -0.13 13.20 21.63
C SER A 332 0.42 12.64 20.30
N ALA A 333 -0.37 12.74 19.21
CA ALA A 333 0.07 12.31 17.87
C ALA A 333 1.38 12.98 17.45
N LYS A 334 1.62 14.25 17.85
CA LYS A 334 2.86 14.96 17.62
C LYS A 334 4.06 14.27 18.29
N THR A 335 3.92 13.90 19.57
CA THR A 335 4.98 13.24 20.33
C THR A 335 5.24 11.83 19.79
N GLN A 336 4.16 11.06 19.50
CA GLN A 336 4.30 9.74 18.90
C GLN A 336 5.07 9.81 17.58
N LEU A 337 4.69 10.70 16.68
CA LEU A 337 5.38 10.88 15.39
C LEU A 337 6.83 11.28 15.58
N ALA A 338 7.14 12.22 16.47
CA ALA A 338 8.51 12.65 16.72
C ALA A 338 9.39 11.52 17.26
N VAL A 339 8.89 10.73 18.21
CA VAL A 339 9.65 9.61 18.80
C VAL A 339 9.86 8.52 17.76
N THR A 340 8.82 8.12 17.02
CA THR A 340 8.93 7.04 16.03
C THR A 340 9.85 7.41 14.88
N THR A 341 9.82 8.66 14.39
CA THR A 341 10.73 9.12 13.32
C THR A 341 12.19 9.19 13.80
N ILE A 342 12.45 9.64 15.03
CA ILE A 342 13.82 9.64 15.59
C ILE A 342 14.37 8.20 15.66
N LEU A 343 13.59 7.28 16.23
CA LEU A 343 13.99 5.88 16.35
C LEU A 343 14.18 5.23 14.98
N ALA A 344 13.27 5.46 14.02
CA ALA A 344 13.39 4.96 12.66
C ALA A 344 14.63 5.51 11.94
N THR A 345 14.95 6.80 12.13
CA THR A 345 16.19 7.41 11.62
C THR A 345 17.43 6.67 12.15
N ILE A 346 17.49 6.44 13.46
CA ILE A 346 18.62 5.75 14.08
C ILE A 346 18.74 4.32 13.53
N LEU A 347 17.63 3.58 13.45
CA LEU A 347 17.63 2.21 12.93
C LEU A 347 18.04 2.16 11.45
N ALA A 348 17.61 3.12 10.63
CA ALA A 348 18.02 3.19 9.22
C ALA A 348 19.52 3.46 9.08
N ILE A 349 20.09 4.36 9.88
CA ILE A 349 21.53 4.64 9.90
C ILE A 349 22.31 3.38 10.34
N VAL A 350 21.87 2.72 11.40
CA VAL A 350 22.51 1.48 11.88
C VAL A 350 22.44 0.38 10.83
N ALA A 351 21.29 0.19 10.17
CA ALA A 351 21.13 -0.78 9.07
C ALA A 351 22.12 -0.50 7.93
N MET A 352 22.25 0.77 7.53
CA MET A 352 23.15 1.21 6.46
C MET A 352 24.63 0.97 6.82
N ILE A 353 25.03 1.24 8.07
CA ILE A 353 26.43 1.06 8.52
C ILE A 353 26.75 -0.42 8.67
N THR A 354 25.89 -1.18 9.35
CA THR A 354 26.13 -2.59 9.72
C THR A 354 25.76 -3.58 8.62
N GLN A 355 24.99 -3.16 7.62
CA GLN A 355 24.35 -4.02 6.61
C GLN A 355 23.41 -5.08 7.22
N ASN A 356 22.99 -4.88 8.46
CA ASN A 356 22.05 -5.78 9.12
C ASN A 356 20.61 -5.31 8.88
N LEU A 357 19.91 -5.99 7.97
CA LEU A 357 18.56 -5.62 7.54
C LEU A 357 17.49 -5.83 8.62
N TRP A 358 17.78 -6.53 9.71
CA TRP A 358 16.85 -6.65 10.85
C TRP A 358 16.51 -5.30 11.48
N PHE A 359 17.39 -4.31 11.38
CA PHE A 359 17.08 -2.95 11.81
C PHE A 359 16.03 -2.29 10.91
N LEU A 360 16.01 -2.58 9.60
CA LEU A 360 14.95 -2.12 8.70
C LEU A 360 13.61 -2.80 9.00
N VAL A 361 13.64 -4.11 9.31
CA VAL A 361 12.45 -4.84 9.76
C VAL A 361 11.83 -4.20 11.00
N ALA A 362 12.68 -3.82 11.98
CA ALA A 362 12.20 -3.17 13.21
C ALA A 362 11.51 -1.81 12.95
N ILE A 363 11.88 -1.11 11.88
CA ILE A 363 11.19 0.14 11.47
C ILE A 363 9.71 -0.11 11.18
N GLY A 364 9.30 -1.30 10.72
CA GLY A 364 7.90 -1.64 10.49
C GLY A 364 7.00 -1.46 11.71
N LEU A 365 7.53 -1.74 12.92
CA LEU A 365 6.81 -1.47 14.17
C LEU A 365 6.57 0.04 14.38
N LEU A 366 7.56 0.86 14.05
CA LEU A 366 7.52 2.31 14.24
C LEU A 366 6.62 2.99 13.18
N HIS A 367 6.71 2.55 11.93
CA HIS A 367 5.90 3.04 10.82
C HIS A 367 4.40 2.81 11.03
N SER A 368 4.03 1.77 11.78
CA SER A 368 2.63 1.35 11.99
C SER A 368 1.69 2.46 12.48
N SER A 369 2.17 3.41 13.27
CA SER A 369 1.40 4.52 13.84
C SER A 369 1.57 5.84 13.07
N MET A 370 2.58 5.97 12.23
CA MET A 370 2.94 7.25 11.61
C MET A 370 1.85 7.78 10.68
N TRP A 371 1.22 6.92 9.86
CA TRP A 371 0.08 7.30 9.01
C TRP A 371 -1.00 8.02 9.83
N SER A 372 -1.44 7.37 10.91
CA SER A 372 -2.52 7.89 11.75
C SER A 372 -2.13 9.20 12.42
N CYS A 373 -0.88 9.32 12.86
CA CYS A 373 -0.36 10.56 13.45
C CYS A 373 -0.33 11.71 12.44
N ILE A 374 0.26 11.49 11.25
CA ILE A 374 0.35 12.50 10.21
C ILE A 374 -1.06 12.92 9.76
N TYR A 375 -1.95 11.94 9.52
CA TYR A 375 -3.32 12.22 9.10
C TYR A 375 -4.05 13.07 10.14
N THR A 376 -4.06 12.65 11.41
CA THR A 376 -4.74 13.37 12.50
C THR A 376 -4.23 14.80 12.66
N LEU A 377 -2.91 15.00 12.61
CA LEU A 377 -2.30 16.33 12.71
C LEU A 377 -2.66 17.23 11.52
N SER A 378 -2.81 16.63 10.34
CA SER A 378 -3.05 17.37 9.09
C SER A 378 -4.49 17.82 8.92
N ILE A 379 -5.46 16.98 9.35
CA ILE A 379 -6.89 17.30 9.18
C ILE A 379 -7.47 18.11 10.36
N ARG A 380 -6.70 18.28 11.42
CA ARG A 380 -7.15 18.95 12.63
C ARG A 380 -7.64 20.36 12.33
N GLY A 381 -8.87 20.70 12.72
CA GLY A 381 -9.48 22.01 12.52
C GLY A 381 -9.95 22.32 11.09
N LEU A 382 -9.95 21.35 10.18
CA LEU A 382 -10.40 21.56 8.80
C LEU A 382 -11.92 21.48 8.61
N ASN A 383 -12.67 20.94 9.57
CA ASN A 383 -14.14 20.84 9.58
C ASN A 383 -14.70 20.44 8.19
N LYS A 384 -15.44 21.34 7.51
CA LYS A 384 -16.05 21.11 6.18
C LYS A 384 -15.05 20.78 5.05
N TYR A 385 -13.76 21.03 5.24
CA TYR A 385 -12.71 20.72 4.27
C TYR A 385 -12.15 19.30 4.39
N THR A 386 -12.50 18.55 5.45
CA THR A 386 -11.91 17.24 5.77
C THR A 386 -12.10 16.23 4.64
N SER A 387 -13.27 16.19 4.00
CA SER A 387 -13.54 15.27 2.88
C SER A 387 -12.60 15.50 1.70
N LYS A 388 -12.42 16.77 1.31
CA LYS A 388 -11.47 17.16 0.24
C LYS A 388 -10.03 16.86 0.63
N ALA A 389 -9.68 17.10 1.90
CA ALA A 389 -8.37 16.81 2.47
C ALA A 389 -8.02 15.32 2.32
N SER A 390 -8.94 14.44 2.70
CA SER A 390 -8.75 12.98 2.59
C SER A 390 -8.47 12.54 1.15
N GLY A 391 -9.15 13.11 0.16
CA GLY A 391 -8.89 12.83 -1.26
C GLY A 391 -7.46 13.20 -1.70
N VAL A 392 -6.96 14.36 -1.24
CA VAL A 392 -5.59 14.80 -1.54
C VAL A 392 -4.55 13.89 -0.87
N PHE A 393 -4.84 13.39 0.35
CA PHE A 393 -3.97 12.43 1.02
C PHE A 393 -3.78 11.14 0.22
N ILE A 394 -4.86 10.59 -0.37
CA ILE A 394 -4.76 9.39 -1.21
C ILE A 394 -3.87 9.63 -2.43
N SER A 395 -3.93 10.82 -3.05
CA SER A 395 -3.03 11.16 -4.15
C SER A 395 -1.55 11.24 -3.71
N ALA A 396 -1.28 11.65 -2.47
CA ALA A 396 0.08 11.73 -1.93
C ALA A 396 0.72 10.34 -1.66
N VAL A 397 -0.05 9.27 -1.66
CA VAL A 397 0.44 7.87 -1.65
C VAL A 397 1.41 7.60 -2.81
N PHE A 398 1.36 8.41 -3.86
CA PHE A 398 2.34 8.37 -4.97
C PHE A 398 3.81 8.54 -4.52
N GLY A 399 4.08 8.97 -3.30
CA GLY A 399 5.41 8.91 -2.70
C GLY A 399 6.04 7.52 -2.81
N GLY A 400 5.26 6.44 -2.65
CA GLY A 400 5.72 5.07 -2.85
C GLY A 400 6.32 4.81 -4.24
N ALA A 401 5.74 5.40 -5.30
CA ALA A 401 6.29 5.31 -6.66
C ALA A 401 7.66 6.02 -6.76
N VAL A 402 7.70 7.26 -6.29
CA VAL A 402 8.89 8.10 -6.47
C VAL A 402 10.08 7.53 -5.72
N PHE A 403 9.90 7.16 -4.44
CA PHE A 403 11.02 6.74 -3.62
C PHE A 403 11.53 5.34 -3.95
N THR A 404 10.68 4.40 -4.35
CA THR A 404 11.13 3.10 -4.83
C THR A 404 11.94 3.23 -6.12
N LEU A 405 11.48 4.05 -7.07
CA LEU A 405 12.20 4.28 -8.32
C LEU A 405 13.54 5.00 -8.09
N VAL A 406 13.54 6.08 -7.31
CA VAL A 406 14.76 6.83 -6.97
C VAL A 406 15.75 5.91 -6.26
N GLN A 407 15.30 5.06 -5.33
CA GLN A 407 16.15 4.13 -4.62
C GLN A 407 16.75 3.07 -5.56
N GLY A 408 15.97 2.55 -6.53
CA GLY A 408 16.48 1.65 -7.56
C GLY A 408 17.55 2.29 -8.43
N GLY A 409 17.32 3.54 -8.86
CA GLY A 409 18.31 4.30 -9.62
C GLY A 409 19.59 4.60 -8.82
N LEU A 410 19.47 4.90 -7.51
CA LEU A 410 20.64 5.06 -6.64
C LEU A 410 21.37 3.74 -6.43
N ALA A 411 20.66 2.60 -6.33
CA ALA A 411 21.30 1.29 -6.23
C ALA A 411 22.13 0.97 -7.47
N ASP A 412 21.61 1.30 -8.67
CA ASP A 412 22.37 1.17 -9.92
C ASP A 412 23.57 2.13 -9.96
N ALA A 413 23.39 3.39 -9.55
CA ALA A 413 24.46 4.39 -9.56
C ALA A 413 25.59 4.10 -8.55
N PHE A 414 25.25 3.56 -7.37
CA PHE A 414 26.22 3.20 -6.33
C PHE A 414 26.80 1.78 -6.52
N GLY A 415 26.18 0.96 -7.38
CA GLY A 415 26.46 -0.47 -7.52
C GLY A 415 26.10 -1.27 -6.27
N SER A 416 25.28 -0.74 -5.37
CA SER A 416 24.86 -1.38 -4.12
C SER A 416 23.62 -0.74 -3.53
N TRP A 417 22.80 -1.57 -2.87
CA TRP A 417 21.63 -1.13 -2.09
C TRP A 417 22.01 -0.47 -0.76
N ARG A 418 23.20 -0.74 -0.23
CA ARG A 418 23.64 -0.30 1.10
C ARG A 418 23.39 1.18 1.36
N TRP A 419 23.93 2.04 0.52
CA TRP A 419 23.89 3.50 0.71
C TRP A 419 22.57 4.13 0.30
N THR A 420 21.70 3.40 -0.39
CA THR A 420 20.38 3.91 -0.81
C THR A 420 19.45 4.17 0.37
N TRP A 421 19.69 3.53 1.52
CA TRP A 421 18.91 3.75 2.75
C TRP A 421 19.06 5.16 3.33
N ILE A 422 19.98 5.97 2.82
CA ILE A 422 20.04 7.40 3.12
C ILE A 422 18.73 8.11 2.75
N LEU A 423 17.99 7.63 1.74
CA LEU A 423 16.66 8.16 1.41
C LEU A 423 15.68 7.97 2.56
N THR A 424 15.69 6.81 3.22
CA THR A 424 14.87 6.57 4.42
C THR A 424 15.22 7.57 5.52
N VAL A 425 16.52 7.77 5.79
CA VAL A 425 16.98 8.76 6.78
C VAL A 425 16.46 10.16 6.46
N VAL A 426 16.57 10.59 5.20
CA VAL A 426 16.07 11.93 4.77
C VAL A 426 14.56 12.02 4.94
N CYS A 427 13.80 11.01 4.56
CA CYS A 427 12.34 10.98 4.71
C CYS A 427 11.92 11.08 6.18
N GLU A 428 12.58 10.32 7.06
CA GLU A 428 12.30 10.34 8.49
C GLU A 428 12.58 11.73 9.10
N LEU A 429 13.70 12.38 8.74
CA LEU A 429 14.02 13.72 9.21
C LEU A 429 13.01 14.77 8.71
N LEU A 430 12.48 14.64 7.50
CA LEU A 430 11.42 15.51 6.99
C LEU A 430 10.11 15.31 7.75
N MET A 431 9.74 14.05 8.06
CA MET A 431 8.58 13.75 8.91
C MET A 431 8.77 14.27 10.34
N LEU A 432 9.99 14.17 10.90
CA LEU A 432 10.33 14.78 12.19
C LEU A 432 10.14 16.31 12.15
N SER A 433 10.60 16.97 11.10
CA SER A 433 10.41 18.42 10.92
C SER A 433 8.94 18.79 10.86
N TYR A 434 8.11 17.97 10.21
CA TYR A 434 6.66 18.13 10.23
C TYR A 434 6.09 17.99 11.65
N ALA A 435 6.48 16.95 12.38
CA ALA A 435 6.02 16.74 13.75
C ALA A 435 6.35 17.95 14.65
N LEU A 436 7.57 18.47 14.57
CA LEU A 436 8.04 19.54 15.45
C LEU A 436 7.52 20.92 15.07
N PHE A 437 7.48 21.25 13.78
CA PHE A 437 7.24 22.61 13.26
C PHE A 437 6.02 22.70 12.33
N GLY A 438 5.89 21.75 11.37
CA GLY A 438 4.89 21.82 10.30
C GLY A 438 3.46 21.58 10.76
N SER A 439 3.25 20.79 11.82
CA SER A 439 1.95 20.42 12.36
C SER A 439 1.26 21.49 13.20
N LYS A 440 1.93 22.64 13.45
CA LYS A 440 1.36 23.75 14.23
C LYS A 440 0.25 24.43 13.43
N ILE A 441 -0.95 24.52 14.02
CA ILE A 441 -2.08 25.27 13.46
C ILE A 441 -1.85 26.77 13.77
N ARG A 442 -1.98 27.63 12.77
CA ARG A 442 -1.97 29.09 12.98
C ARG A 442 -3.37 29.53 13.37
N GLU A 443 -3.50 30.57 14.19
CA GLU A 443 -4.80 31.13 14.62
C GLU A 443 -5.71 31.44 13.44
N LYS A 444 -5.16 32.00 12.33
CA LYS A 444 -5.90 32.28 11.09
C LYS A 444 -6.39 31.02 10.34
N ASP A 445 -5.90 29.84 10.70
CA ASP A 445 -6.28 28.55 10.11
C ASP A 445 -7.36 27.85 10.96
N LEU A 446 -7.69 28.37 12.13
CA LEU A 446 -8.84 27.91 12.91
C LEU A 446 -10.11 28.40 12.21
N ILE A 447 -10.91 27.48 11.73
CA ILE A 447 -12.26 27.77 11.25
C ILE A 447 -13.13 27.85 12.49
N ASN A 448 -13.59 29.04 12.83
CA ASN A 448 -14.58 29.20 13.87
C ASN A 448 -15.79 28.38 13.49
N SER A 449 -16.13 27.42 14.36
CA SER A 449 -17.28 26.50 14.25
C SER A 449 -18.61 27.23 14.35
#